data_87464f1d15a9b034e3b4566c3f9cd944
#
_entry.id   87464f1d15a9b034e3b4566c3f9cd944
#
_cell.length_a   1.000
_cell.length_b   1.000
_cell.length_c   1.000
_cell.angle_alpha   90.00
_cell.angle_beta   90.00
_cell.angle_gamma   90.00
#
_symmetry.space_group_name_H-M   'P 1'
#
loop_
_entity.id
_entity.type
_entity.pdbx_description
1 polymer ?
#
loop_
_entity_poly.entity_id
_entity_poly.type
_entity_poly.pdbx_seq_one_letter_code
_entity_poly.pdbx_strand_id
1 'polypeptide(L)'
;MMRKFLSLLFTVFLFSLSTLAFAGPQPEVAPDESMLNRDTRPFSERLKEAIKAQESEEVRAAKRAANLEKMPKVAVMYINNSQTTYNDEIDQLVLNNLAKAVDYDTYQYIDGKPYIERLSKIGIVDITTAERADIIDAFEGEDIDYAVFVQIDPFIRKDKVTFFTVGKEMTANVPFKIIDVKNNKYLYNGKFTEIAKDSSMIGGIGNKSVSIEAIEKVNEKILSVIDVRLPKEKTAVTTNVASTPAK
;
A
#
# COMPACT_ATOMS: atom_id res chain seq x y z
N MET A 1 23.71 -35.91 -15.47
CA MET A 1 24.41 -34.95 -14.59
C MET A 1 23.35 -33.99 -14.07
N MET A 2 23.04 -34.06 -12.83
CA MET A 2 22.56 -33.04 -11.88
C MET A 2 21.68 -33.70 -10.83
N ARG A 3 22.32 -34.48 -10.00
CA ARG A 3 21.89 -34.76 -8.61
C ARG A 3 22.91 -34.03 -7.75
N LYS A 4 22.45 -33.17 -6.85
CA LYS A 4 23.10 -32.59 -5.68
C LYS A 4 22.65 -31.13 -5.53
N PHE A 5 21.64 -30.95 -4.69
CA PHE A 5 21.49 -29.81 -3.78
C PHE A 5 20.17 -30.00 -3.00
N LEU A 6 20.20 -31.06 -2.16
CA LEU A 6 19.19 -31.19 -1.12
C LEU A 6 19.90 -31.80 0.08
N SER A 7 20.60 -30.96 0.81
CA SER A 7 21.12 -31.29 2.16
C SER A 7 21.81 -30.04 2.68
N LEU A 8 21.15 -29.28 3.49
CA LEU A 8 21.71 -28.49 4.62
C LEU A 8 20.60 -27.58 5.16
N LEU A 9 19.97 -27.96 6.23
CA LEU A 9 19.69 -27.12 7.39
C LEU A 9 18.86 -27.90 8.41
N PHE A 10 19.47 -28.96 8.96
CA PHE A 10 19.07 -29.45 10.27
C PHE A 10 20.24 -29.18 11.20
N THR A 11 20.29 -27.99 11.76
CA THR A 11 21.21 -27.68 12.86
C THR A 11 20.38 -27.63 14.16
N VAL A 12 20.43 -28.74 14.86
CA VAL A 12 19.98 -28.91 16.23
C VAL A 12 20.73 -27.96 17.13
N PHE A 13 20.01 -27.02 17.75
CA PHE A 13 20.54 -26.26 18.88
C PHE A 13 20.14 -26.94 20.18
N LEU A 14 21.02 -27.81 20.64
CA LEU A 14 21.06 -28.30 22.02
C LEU A 14 21.73 -27.23 22.87
N PHE A 15 20.99 -26.50 23.68
CA PHE A 15 21.56 -25.72 24.77
C PHE A 15 21.34 -26.42 26.11
N SER A 16 22.47 -26.74 26.71
CA SER A 16 22.63 -27.35 28.00
C SER A 16 22.11 -26.47 29.15
N LEU A 17 21.39 -27.12 30.07
CA LEU A 17 21.07 -26.59 31.39
C LEU A 17 22.35 -26.32 32.18
N SER A 18 22.47 -25.15 32.73
CA SER A 18 23.25 -24.89 33.94
C SER A 18 22.39 -24.11 34.94
N THR A 19 21.97 -24.85 35.93
CA THR A 19 21.31 -24.35 37.14
C THR A 19 22.31 -23.59 38.00
N LEU A 20 22.02 -22.31 38.29
CA LEU A 20 22.58 -21.63 39.47
C LEU A 20 21.45 -20.91 40.17
N ALA A 21 21.09 -21.45 41.31
CA ALA A 21 20.14 -20.87 42.23
C ALA A 21 20.75 -19.63 42.88
N PHE A 22 20.08 -18.47 42.70
CA PHE A 22 20.28 -17.31 43.58
C PHE A 22 18.88 -16.87 44.05
N ALA A 23 18.61 -17.18 45.32
CA ALA A 23 17.41 -16.73 46.01
C ALA A 23 17.63 -15.29 46.48
N GLY A 24 17.09 -14.32 45.71
CA GLY A 24 16.86 -12.94 46.16
C GLY A 24 15.37 -12.65 46.13
N PRO A 25 14.82 -11.72 46.93
CA PRO A 25 13.41 -11.39 46.90
C PRO A 25 13.05 -10.86 45.51
N GLN A 26 12.17 -11.57 44.83
CA GLN A 26 11.66 -11.14 43.52
C GLN A 26 10.79 -9.88 43.68
N PRO A 27 11.02 -8.83 42.91
CA PRO A 27 10.03 -7.78 42.80
C PRO A 27 8.75 -8.37 42.18
N GLU A 28 7.61 -8.04 42.77
CA GLU A 28 6.28 -8.39 42.30
C GLU A 28 6.11 -7.79 40.88
N VAL A 29 6.38 -8.62 39.85
CA VAL A 29 6.19 -8.23 38.46
C VAL A 29 4.70 -8.24 38.22
N ALA A 30 4.15 -7.05 37.95
CA ALA A 30 2.77 -6.93 37.46
C ALA A 30 2.56 -7.89 36.29
N PRO A 31 1.41 -8.57 36.20
CA PRO A 31 1.15 -9.54 35.15
C PRO A 31 1.26 -8.82 33.79
N ASP A 32 2.17 -9.31 32.97
CA ASP A 32 2.38 -8.83 31.60
C ASP A 32 1.09 -9.08 30.80
N GLU A 33 0.39 -8.02 30.42
CA GLU A 33 -0.86 -8.09 29.64
C GLU A 33 -0.66 -8.82 28.28
N SER A 34 0.58 -8.99 27.83
CA SER A 34 0.90 -9.80 26.64
C SER A 34 0.59 -11.30 26.83
N MET A 35 0.43 -11.77 28.08
CA MET A 35 0.06 -13.13 28.39
C MET A 35 -1.44 -13.43 28.28
N LEU A 36 -2.29 -12.39 28.22
CA LEU A 36 -3.75 -12.53 28.15
C LEU A 36 -4.27 -12.97 26.77
N ASN A 37 -3.43 -12.96 25.75
CA ASN A 37 -3.83 -13.32 24.38
C ASN A 37 -3.18 -14.63 23.89
N ARG A 38 -2.81 -15.55 24.79
CA ARG A 38 -2.36 -16.88 24.38
C ARG A 38 -3.56 -17.67 23.86
N ASP A 39 -3.47 -18.05 22.60
CA ASP A 39 -4.39 -19.01 21.98
C ASP A 39 -4.36 -20.31 22.79
N THR A 40 -5.40 -20.52 23.60
CA THR A 40 -5.54 -21.66 24.52
C THR A 40 -6.06 -22.92 23.83
N ARG A 41 -6.30 -22.88 22.52
CA ARG A 41 -6.76 -24.04 21.75
C ARG A 41 -5.71 -25.15 21.71
N PRO A 42 -6.13 -26.43 21.70
CA PRO A 42 -5.22 -27.56 21.60
C PRO A 42 -4.26 -27.43 20.42
N PHE A 43 -3.00 -27.85 20.62
CA PHE A 43 -1.98 -27.80 19.55
C PHE A 43 -2.44 -28.47 18.26
N SER A 44 -3.20 -29.58 18.38
CA SER A 44 -3.74 -30.30 17.21
C SER A 44 -4.74 -29.46 16.39
N GLU A 45 -5.50 -28.58 17.02
CA GLU A 45 -6.44 -27.68 16.30
C GLU A 45 -5.68 -26.57 15.60
N ARG A 46 -4.72 -25.95 16.30
CA ARG A 46 -3.84 -24.92 15.70
C ARG A 46 -3.05 -25.46 14.52
N LEU A 47 -2.56 -26.69 14.63
CA LEU A 47 -1.84 -27.36 13.55
C LEU A 47 -2.74 -27.63 12.35
N LYS A 48 -3.97 -28.11 12.56
CA LYS A 48 -4.95 -28.33 11.48
C LYS A 48 -5.32 -27.02 10.78
N GLU A 49 -5.48 -25.96 11.53
CA GLU A 49 -5.79 -24.63 10.98
C GLU A 49 -4.61 -24.06 10.18
N ALA A 50 -3.39 -24.21 10.68
CA ALA A 50 -2.17 -23.82 9.95
C ALA A 50 -1.99 -24.62 8.64
N ILE A 51 -2.20 -25.93 8.66
CA ILE A 51 -2.16 -26.77 7.45
C ILE A 51 -3.24 -26.33 6.46
N LYS A 52 -4.47 -26.11 6.92
CA LYS A 52 -5.56 -25.64 6.06
C LYS A 52 -5.30 -24.24 5.47
N ALA A 53 -4.65 -23.36 6.24
CA ALA A 53 -4.24 -22.04 5.78
C ALA A 53 -3.15 -22.16 4.69
N GLN A 54 -2.16 -23.02 4.90
CA GLN A 54 -1.09 -23.28 3.94
C GLN A 54 -1.64 -23.91 2.63
N GLU A 55 -2.49 -24.93 2.72
CA GLU A 55 -3.15 -25.52 1.56
C GLU A 55 -3.98 -24.48 0.79
N SER A 56 -4.66 -23.57 1.49
CA SER A 56 -5.43 -22.50 0.86
C SER A 56 -4.53 -21.50 0.13
N GLU A 57 -3.35 -21.24 0.65
CA GLU A 57 -2.36 -20.33 0.05
C GLU A 57 -1.71 -20.95 -1.20
N GLU A 58 -1.36 -22.24 -1.15
CA GLU A 58 -0.84 -22.97 -2.30
C GLU A 58 -1.86 -23.05 -3.45
N VAL A 59 -3.13 -23.31 -3.13
CA VAL A 59 -4.22 -23.30 -4.13
C VAL A 59 -4.41 -21.92 -4.75
N ARG A 60 -4.34 -20.85 -3.97
CA ARG A 60 -4.39 -19.48 -4.47
C ARG A 60 -3.18 -19.15 -5.35
N ALA A 61 -1.98 -19.54 -4.94
CA ALA A 61 -0.77 -19.34 -5.72
C ALA A 61 -0.82 -20.07 -7.07
N ALA A 62 -1.29 -21.33 -7.07
CA ALA A 62 -1.47 -22.12 -8.30
C ALA A 62 -2.52 -21.49 -9.23
N LYS A 63 -3.67 -21.06 -8.70
CA LYS A 63 -4.71 -20.37 -9.45
C LYS A 63 -4.22 -19.05 -10.04
N ARG A 64 -3.44 -18.30 -9.25
CA ARG A 64 -2.82 -17.05 -9.70
C ARG A 64 -1.84 -17.31 -10.85
N ALA A 65 -0.95 -18.30 -10.70
CA ALA A 65 0.01 -18.66 -11.74
C ALA A 65 -0.69 -19.03 -13.07
N ALA A 66 -1.80 -19.78 -13.00
CA ALA A 66 -2.60 -20.16 -14.17
C ALA A 66 -3.32 -18.97 -14.84
N ASN A 67 -3.60 -17.91 -14.09
CA ASN A 67 -4.32 -16.73 -14.60
C ASN A 67 -3.40 -15.53 -14.87
N LEU A 68 -2.11 -15.64 -14.59
CA LEU A 68 -1.16 -14.51 -14.63
C LEU A 68 -1.20 -13.76 -15.97
N GLU A 69 -1.24 -14.49 -17.09
CA GLU A 69 -1.29 -13.88 -18.43
C GLU A 69 -2.57 -13.05 -18.70
N LYS A 70 -3.67 -13.39 -18.01
CA LYS A 70 -4.97 -12.73 -18.17
C LYS A 70 -5.12 -11.54 -17.23
N MET A 71 -4.35 -11.50 -16.14
CA MET A 71 -4.43 -10.44 -15.13
C MET A 71 -3.87 -9.13 -15.69
N PRO A 72 -4.59 -8.00 -15.51
CA PRO A 72 -4.07 -6.69 -15.89
C PRO A 72 -2.80 -6.33 -15.13
N LYS A 73 -1.83 -5.73 -15.82
CA LYS A 73 -0.62 -5.18 -15.23
C LYS A 73 -0.88 -3.73 -14.80
N VAL A 74 -0.75 -3.47 -13.51
CA VAL A 74 -1.05 -2.17 -12.91
C VAL A 74 0.21 -1.60 -12.27
N ALA A 75 0.74 -0.52 -12.86
CA ALA A 75 1.84 0.22 -12.27
C ALA A 75 1.31 1.20 -11.21
N VAL A 76 1.80 1.07 -9.96
CA VAL A 76 1.40 1.94 -8.85
C VAL A 76 2.52 2.93 -8.59
N MET A 77 2.27 4.19 -8.91
CA MET A 77 3.19 5.32 -8.75
C MET A 77 2.79 6.11 -7.52
N TYR A 78 3.61 6.07 -6.48
CA TYR A 78 3.36 6.74 -5.20
C TYR A 78 4.46 7.73 -4.86
N ILE A 79 4.07 8.95 -4.46
CA ILE A 79 4.98 9.99 -3.99
C ILE A 79 4.44 10.60 -2.70
N ASN A 80 5.31 10.71 -1.71
CA ASN A 80 5.00 11.40 -0.46
C ASN A 80 5.77 12.72 -0.36
N ASN A 81 5.07 13.83 -0.55
CA ASN A 81 5.58 15.20 -0.37
C ASN A 81 5.07 15.84 0.92
N SER A 82 4.57 15.06 1.87
CA SER A 82 3.95 15.58 3.10
C SER A 82 4.88 16.40 4.00
N GLN A 83 6.21 16.20 3.86
CA GLN A 83 7.27 16.92 4.59
C GLN A 83 7.12 16.82 6.11
N THR A 84 6.75 15.64 6.61
CA THR A 84 6.57 15.37 8.03
C THR A 84 7.73 14.53 8.60
N THR A 85 7.88 14.51 9.91
CA THR A 85 8.85 13.63 10.60
C THR A 85 8.36 12.19 10.76
N TYR A 86 7.11 11.89 10.33
CA TYR A 86 6.45 10.58 10.38
C TYR A 86 6.03 10.11 8.98
N ASN A 87 6.84 10.43 7.97
CA ASN A 87 6.60 10.02 6.58
C ASN A 87 6.47 8.50 6.44
N ASP A 88 7.32 7.74 7.15
CA ASP A 88 7.33 6.27 7.07
C ASP A 88 5.98 5.65 7.45
N GLU A 89 5.30 6.20 8.46
CA GLU A 89 3.99 5.70 8.87
C GLU A 89 2.89 6.06 7.86
N ILE A 90 3.00 7.25 7.26
CA ILE A 90 2.11 7.65 6.15
C ILE A 90 2.33 6.73 4.95
N ASP A 91 3.59 6.46 4.59
CA ASP A 91 3.94 5.58 3.49
C ASP A 91 3.39 4.17 3.70
N GLN A 92 3.60 3.60 4.89
CA GLN A 92 3.06 2.29 5.25
C GLN A 92 1.54 2.26 5.15
N LEU A 93 0.85 3.27 5.67
CA LEU A 93 -0.60 3.36 5.64
C LEU A 93 -1.13 3.39 4.20
N VAL A 94 -0.56 4.25 3.35
CA VAL A 94 -1.01 4.42 1.97
C VAL A 94 -0.65 3.20 1.12
N LEU A 95 0.60 2.73 1.19
CA LEU A 95 1.06 1.58 0.40
C LEU A 95 0.31 0.30 0.78
N ASN A 96 0.04 0.06 2.07
CA ASN A 96 -0.78 -1.08 2.51
C ASN A 96 -2.21 -1.01 1.95
N ASN A 97 -2.79 0.19 1.86
CA ASN A 97 -4.12 0.36 1.29
C ASN A 97 -4.11 0.21 -0.24
N LEU A 98 -3.10 0.74 -0.93
CA LEU A 98 -2.94 0.52 -2.37
C LEU A 98 -2.72 -0.95 -2.71
N ALA A 99 -1.94 -1.68 -1.92
CA ALA A 99 -1.75 -3.12 -2.09
C ALA A 99 -3.03 -3.93 -1.86
N LYS A 100 -3.96 -3.45 -1.01
CA LYS A 100 -5.29 -4.06 -0.86
C LYS A 100 -6.20 -3.74 -2.04
N ALA A 101 -6.11 -2.52 -2.60
CA ALA A 101 -6.94 -2.07 -3.71
C ALA A 101 -6.50 -2.68 -5.05
N VAL A 102 -5.19 -2.77 -5.27
CA VAL A 102 -4.57 -3.45 -6.40
C VAL A 102 -4.09 -4.81 -5.92
N ASP A 103 -5.05 -5.67 -5.55
CA ASP A 103 -4.77 -6.95 -4.92
C ASP A 103 -4.08 -7.94 -5.89
N TYR A 104 -3.21 -8.76 -5.33
CA TYR A 104 -2.40 -9.71 -6.10
C TYR A 104 -3.19 -10.89 -6.71
N ASP A 105 -4.43 -11.10 -6.30
CA ASP A 105 -5.27 -12.16 -6.86
C ASP A 105 -5.98 -11.70 -8.15
N THR A 106 -6.15 -10.38 -8.30
CA THR A 106 -6.84 -9.76 -9.45
C THR A 106 -5.87 -9.10 -10.42
N TYR A 107 -4.77 -8.52 -9.93
CA TYR A 107 -3.85 -7.70 -10.72
C TYR A 107 -2.40 -8.19 -10.63
N GLN A 108 -1.62 -7.91 -11.69
CA GLN A 108 -0.17 -7.93 -11.62
C GLN A 108 0.30 -6.56 -11.14
N TYR A 109 0.61 -6.45 -9.85
CA TYR A 109 1.17 -5.24 -9.28
C TYR A 109 2.58 -4.99 -9.79
N ILE A 110 2.84 -3.79 -10.30
CA ILE A 110 4.13 -3.32 -10.78
C ILE A 110 4.54 -2.10 -9.96
N ASP A 111 5.75 -2.11 -9.42
CA ASP A 111 6.30 -0.94 -8.72
C ASP A 111 6.47 0.22 -9.70
N GLY A 112 5.83 1.35 -9.40
CA GLY A 112 5.85 2.56 -10.22
C GLY A 112 7.09 3.44 -10.04
N LYS A 113 7.96 3.16 -9.07
CA LYS A 113 9.14 3.98 -8.77
C LYS A 113 10.07 4.19 -9.97
N PRO A 114 10.41 3.17 -10.81
CA PRO A 114 11.25 3.37 -11.98
C PRO A 114 10.65 4.37 -12.99
N TYR A 115 9.33 4.41 -13.11
CA TYR A 115 8.64 5.31 -14.03
C TYR A 115 8.59 6.75 -13.49
N ILE A 116 8.48 6.92 -12.18
CA ILE A 116 8.65 8.22 -11.52
C ILE A 116 10.07 8.77 -11.79
N GLU A 117 11.09 7.93 -11.71
CA GLU A 117 12.46 8.31 -12.02
C GLU A 117 12.64 8.67 -13.49
N ARG A 118 11.96 8.00 -14.43
CA ARG A 118 11.95 8.38 -15.86
C ARG A 118 11.35 9.77 -16.07
N LEU A 119 10.19 10.05 -15.43
CA LEU A 119 9.56 11.37 -15.47
C LEU A 119 10.47 12.47 -14.90
N SER A 120 11.12 12.20 -13.79
CA SER A 120 12.08 13.15 -13.18
C SER A 120 13.25 13.47 -14.11
N LYS A 121 13.76 12.51 -14.88
CA LYS A 121 14.85 12.71 -15.84
C LYS A 121 14.48 13.65 -16.98
N ILE A 122 13.22 13.73 -17.37
CA ILE A 122 12.72 14.68 -18.38
C ILE A 122 12.24 15.99 -17.77
N GLY A 123 12.51 16.23 -16.48
CA GLY A 123 12.21 17.48 -15.77
C GLY A 123 10.84 17.53 -15.08
N ILE A 124 10.07 16.45 -15.13
CA ILE A 124 8.77 16.37 -14.44
C ILE A 124 9.01 15.83 -13.03
N VAL A 125 9.24 16.74 -12.08
CA VAL A 125 9.47 16.42 -10.66
C VAL A 125 8.15 16.37 -9.89
N ASP A 126 7.20 17.22 -10.24
CA ASP A 126 5.84 17.22 -9.70
C ASP A 126 4.90 16.55 -10.70
N ILE A 127 4.50 15.32 -10.39
CA ILE A 127 3.64 14.52 -11.27
C ILE A 127 2.22 15.08 -11.36
N THR A 128 1.82 15.98 -10.50
CA THR A 128 0.54 16.67 -10.66
C THR A 128 0.51 17.49 -11.96
N THR A 129 1.68 17.97 -12.38
CA THR A 129 1.87 18.74 -13.62
C THR A 129 2.09 17.85 -14.85
N ALA A 130 2.39 16.55 -14.65
CA ALA A 130 2.56 15.61 -15.74
C ALA A 130 1.26 15.48 -16.53
N GLU A 131 1.34 15.68 -17.82
CA GLU A 131 0.24 15.38 -18.73
C GLU A 131 0.10 13.84 -18.90
N ARG A 132 -1.03 13.43 -19.44
CA ARG A 132 -1.26 12.00 -19.69
C ARG A 132 -0.21 11.42 -20.65
N ALA A 133 0.18 12.19 -21.67
CA ALA A 133 1.18 11.79 -22.63
C ALA A 133 2.52 11.50 -21.95
N ASP A 134 3.00 12.39 -21.09
CA ASP A 134 4.27 12.23 -20.36
C ASP A 134 4.27 10.94 -19.53
N ILE A 135 3.13 10.66 -18.87
CA ILE A 135 3.00 9.46 -18.02
C ILE A 135 3.03 8.20 -18.89
N ILE A 136 2.38 8.22 -20.06
CA ILE A 136 2.37 7.09 -21.00
C ILE A 136 3.75 6.89 -21.61
N ASP A 137 4.44 7.95 -21.99
CA ASP A 137 5.79 7.89 -22.53
C ASP A 137 6.80 7.30 -21.51
N ALA A 138 6.56 7.53 -20.20
CA ALA A 138 7.35 6.88 -19.17
C ALA A 138 7.21 5.34 -19.16
N PHE A 139 6.16 4.79 -19.74
CA PHE A 139 5.94 3.34 -19.89
C PHE A 139 6.37 2.80 -21.28
N GLU A 140 7.00 3.62 -22.12
CA GLU A 140 7.43 3.18 -23.44
C GLU A 140 8.31 1.92 -23.36
N GLY A 141 7.97 0.91 -24.17
CA GLY A 141 8.64 -0.39 -24.19
C GLY A 141 8.19 -1.38 -23.10
N GLU A 142 7.26 -0.98 -22.23
CA GLU A 142 6.73 -1.84 -21.16
C GLU A 142 5.29 -2.29 -21.46
N ASP A 143 4.95 -3.52 -21.07
CA ASP A 143 3.59 -4.04 -21.22
C ASP A 143 2.77 -3.70 -19.95
N ILE A 144 2.38 -2.45 -19.80
CA ILE A 144 1.53 -1.95 -18.71
C ILE A 144 0.12 -1.71 -19.25
N ASP A 145 -0.89 -2.23 -18.55
CA ASP A 145 -2.29 -2.02 -18.93
C ASP A 145 -2.84 -0.73 -18.29
N TYR A 146 -2.56 -0.53 -16.99
CA TYR A 146 -3.05 0.61 -16.22
C TYR A 146 -1.95 1.22 -15.36
N ALA A 147 -2.07 2.52 -15.12
CA ALA A 147 -1.26 3.24 -14.14
C ALA A 147 -2.16 3.87 -13.07
N VAL A 148 -1.85 3.62 -11.82
CA VAL A 148 -2.46 4.27 -10.65
C VAL A 148 -1.43 5.21 -10.05
N PHE A 149 -1.78 6.49 -9.98
CA PHE A 149 -0.92 7.53 -9.47
C PHE A 149 -1.52 8.17 -8.22
N VAL A 150 -0.73 8.23 -7.14
CA VAL A 150 -1.07 8.84 -5.85
C VAL A 150 0.07 9.74 -5.41
N GLN A 151 -0.21 10.99 -5.13
CA GLN A 151 0.74 11.91 -4.51
C GLN A 151 0.13 12.51 -3.25
N ILE A 152 0.88 12.55 -2.16
CA ILE A 152 0.51 13.31 -0.96
C ILE A 152 1.19 14.66 -1.04
N ASP A 153 0.38 15.72 -1.09
CA ASP A 153 0.90 17.10 -1.00
C ASP A 153 1.27 17.44 0.45
N PRO A 154 2.07 18.49 0.68
CA PRO A 154 2.31 19.02 2.01
C PRO A 154 1.01 19.32 2.75
N PHE A 155 0.92 18.90 4.02
CA PHE A 155 -0.26 19.15 4.84
C PHE A 155 -0.47 20.65 5.09
N ILE A 156 -1.73 21.07 5.02
CA ILE A 156 -2.11 22.42 5.43
C ILE A 156 -2.59 22.35 6.88
N ARG A 157 -1.80 22.94 7.77
CA ARG A 157 -2.10 22.98 9.20
C ARG A 157 -2.79 24.28 9.57
N LYS A 158 -3.84 24.20 10.42
CA LYS A 158 -4.47 25.33 11.08
C LYS A 158 -4.61 25.04 12.58
N ASP A 159 -4.02 25.90 13.39
CA ASP A 159 -4.17 25.84 14.84
C ASP A 159 -5.34 26.75 15.26
N LYS A 160 -6.23 26.24 16.09
CA LYS A 160 -7.36 26.96 16.67
C LYS A 160 -7.14 27.06 18.18
N VAL A 161 -6.90 28.25 18.65
CA VAL A 161 -6.75 28.50 20.09
C VAL A 161 -7.94 29.32 20.56
N THR A 162 -8.69 28.80 21.52
CA THR A 162 -9.74 29.51 22.26
C THR A 162 -9.32 29.69 23.72
N PHE A 163 -10.09 30.38 24.49
CA PHE A 163 -9.76 30.60 25.91
C PHE A 163 -9.74 29.28 26.72
N PHE A 164 -10.47 28.25 26.28
CA PHE A 164 -10.61 26.99 27.00
C PHE A 164 -10.07 25.79 26.25
N THR A 165 -9.78 25.90 24.95
CA THR A 165 -9.38 24.75 24.13
C THR A 165 -8.26 25.10 23.15
N VAL A 166 -7.36 24.17 22.94
CA VAL A 166 -6.40 24.18 21.83
C VAL A 166 -6.84 23.11 20.85
N GLY A 167 -7.14 23.53 19.63
CA GLY A 167 -7.54 22.63 18.54
C GLY A 167 -6.52 22.66 17.42
N LYS A 168 -6.41 21.55 16.71
CA LYS A 168 -5.64 21.41 15.48
C LYS A 168 -6.54 20.92 14.36
N GLU A 169 -6.34 21.51 13.20
CA GLU A 169 -6.97 21.10 11.96
C GLU A 169 -5.86 20.79 10.96
N MET A 170 -5.93 19.64 10.32
CA MET A 170 -4.99 19.22 9.30
C MET A 170 -5.75 18.90 8.03
N THR A 171 -5.35 19.51 6.92
CA THR A 171 -5.91 19.21 5.60
C THR A 171 -4.90 18.42 4.80
N ALA A 172 -5.31 17.23 4.35
CA ALA A 172 -4.58 16.41 3.39
C ALA A 172 -5.13 16.68 1.99
N ASN A 173 -4.24 16.99 1.05
CA ASN A 173 -4.53 17.08 -0.37
C ASN A 173 -3.79 15.95 -1.08
N VAL A 174 -4.52 15.14 -1.85
CA VAL A 174 -3.96 13.97 -2.52
C VAL A 174 -4.42 13.93 -3.97
N PRO A 175 -3.61 14.45 -4.91
CA PRO A 175 -3.79 14.22 -6.33
C PRO A 175 -3.82 12.73 -6.64
N PHE A 176 -4.79 12.31 -7.45
CA PHE A 176 -5.03 10.93 -7.77
C PHE A 176 -5.44 10.76 -9.23
N LYS A 177 -4.78 9.84 -9.94
CA LYS A 177 -5.08 9.55 -11.35
C LYS A 177 -5.12 8.05 -11.57
N ILE A 178 -6.04 7.60 -12.42
CA ILE A 178 -6.03 6.24 -13.00
C ILE A 178 -6.00 6.41 -14.52
N ILE A 179 -5.05 5.78 -15.17
CA ILE A 179 -4.82 5.88 -16.61
C ILE A 179 -4.91 4.49 -17.23
N ASP A 180 -5.69 4.37 -18.28
CA ASP A 180 -5.65 3.25 -19.21
C ASP A 180 -4.51 3.56 -20.21
N VAL A 181 -3.37 2.89 -20.02
CA VAL A 181 -2.15 3.16 -20.77
C VAL A 181 -2.33 2.76 -22.23
N LYS A 182 -2.93 1.58 -22.48
CA LYS A 182 -3.13 1.04 -23.83
C LYS A 182 -4.10 1.86 -24.67
N ASN A 183 -5.16 2.38 -24.06
CA ASN A 183 -6.15 3.20 -24.77
C ASN A 183 -5.90 4.71 -24.64
N ASN A 184 -4.81 5.10 -24.02
CA ASN A 184 -4.40 6.49 -23.85
C ASN A 184 -5.53 7.37 -23.30
N LYS A 185 -6.14 6.97 -22.16
CA LYS A 185 -7.23 7.74 -21.55
C LYS A 185 -7.19 7.74 -20.03
N TYR A 186 -7.69 8.81 -19.41
CA TYR A 186 -7.97 8.82 -17.98
C TYR A 186 -9.23 8.00 -17.69
N LEU A 187 -9.13 7.07 -16.72
CA LEU A 187 -10.27 6.45 -16.06
C LEU A 187 -10.72 7.29 -14.86
N TYR A 188 -9.77 7.98 -14.24
CA TYR A 188 -9.98 8.97 -13.21
C TYR A 188 -8.85 10.00 -13.22
N ASN A 189 -9.18 11.27 -12.98
CA ASN A 189 -8.22 12.34 -12.77
C ASN A 189 -8.84 13.37 -11.83
N GLY A 190 -8.28 13.49 -10.62
CA GLY A 190 -8.80 14.40 -9.61
C GLY A 190 -7.89 14.55 -8.41
N LYS A 191 -8.39 15.21 -7.40
CA LYS A 191 -7.72 15.43 -6.13
C LYS A 191 -8.71 15.19 -4.99
N PHE A 192 -8.30 14.39 -4.01
CA PHE A 192 -9.02 14.26 -2.76
C PHE A 192 -8.51 15.31 -1.77
N THR A 193 -9.43 15.93 -1.06
CA THR A 193 -9.13 16.87 0.02
C THR A 193 -9.92 16.45 1.23
N GLU A 194 -9.20 16.09 2.30
CA GLU A 194 -9.81 15.69 3.56
C GLU A 194 -9.27 16.52 4.72
N ILE A 195 -10.14 16.74 5.68
CA ILE A 195 -9.84 17.52 6.87
C ILE A 195 -10.07 16.64 8.10
N ALA A 196 -9.05 16.52 8.91
CA ALA A 196 -9.19 16.01 10.27
C ALA A 196 -9.02 17.12 11.29
N LYS A 197 -9.72 16.99 12.41
CA LYS A 197 -9.73 17.98 13.50
C LYS A 197 -9.68 17.27 14.83
N ASP A 198 -8.88 17.78 15.71
CA ASP A 198 -8.86 17.35 17.09
C ASP A 198 -8.78 18.57 18.03
N SER A 199 -9.36 18.46 19.21
CA SER A 199 -9.36 19.52 20.21
C SER A 199 -9.25 18.94 21.62
N SER A 200 -8.41 19.55 22.45
CA SER A 200 -8.22 19.16 23.85
C SER A 200 -8.34 20.37 24.77
N MET A 201 -8.92 20.15 25.95
CA MET A 201 -8.96 21.14 27.02
C MET A 201 -7.65 21.13 27.84
N ILE A 202 -6.93 20.02 27.87
CA ILE A 202 -5.72 19.83 28.66
C ILE A 202 -4.73 18.99 27.84
N GLY A 203 -3.56 19.57 27.51
CA GLY A 203 -2.48 18.88 26.82
C GLY A 203 -2.37 19.17 25.33
N GLY A 204 -1.21 18.90 24.75
CA GLY A 204 -0.94 19.13 23.34
C GLY A 204 -1.46 18.01 22.46
N ILE A 205 -2.26 18.36 21.48
CA ILE A 205 -2.65 17.43 20.41
C ILE A 205 -1.47 17.25 19.45
N GLY A 206 -1.13 16.01 19.12
CA GLY A 206 -0.08 15.70 18.16
C GLY A 206 -0.50 16.03 16.72
N ASN A 207 0.39 16.61 15.94
CA ASN A 207 0.14 16.80 14.51
C ASN A 207 -0.01 15.45 13.79
N LYS A 208 0.71 14.45 14.26
CA LYS A 208 0.74 13.10 13.70
C LYS A 208 -0.63 12.44 13.67
N SER A 209 -1.33 12.38 14.80
CA SER A 209 -2.65 11.73 14.90
C SER A 209 -3.67 12.35 13.94
N VAL A 210 -3.69 13.69 13.87
CA VAL A 210 -4.63 14.41 13.02
C VAL A 210 -4.27 14.24 11.52
N SER A 211 -2.97 14.18 11.18
CA SER A 211 -2.55 13.92 9.80
C SER A 211 -2.88 12.50 9.36
N ILE A 212 -2.63 11.51 10.23
CA ILE A 212 -2.96 10.11 9.94
C ILE A 212 -4.47 9.95 9.71
N GLU A 213 -5.31 10.53 10.57
CA GLU A 213 -6.76 10.53 10.39
C GLU A 213 -7.19 11.16 9.04
N ALA A 214 -6.55 12.26 8.64
CA ALA A 214 -6.85 12.89 7.36
C ALA A 214 -6.49 11.96 6.18
N ILE A 215 -5.35 11.26 6.26
CA ILE A 215 -4.92 10.28 5.23
C ILE A 215 -5.83 9.04 5.23
N GLU A 216 -6.27 8.56 6.38
CA GLU A 216 -7.23 7.43 6.44
C GLU A 216 -8.52 7.74 5.69
N LYS A 217 -9.08 8.94 5.88
CA LYS A 217 -10.27 9.40 5.14
C LYS A 217 -10.02 9.50 3.62
N VAL A 218 -8.82 9.94 3.21
CA VAL A 218 -8.44 9.96 1.80
C VAL A 218 -8.32 8.54 1.26
N ASN A 219 -7.69 7.63 2.00
CA ASN A 219 -7.49 6.25 1.59
C ASN A 219 -8.82 5.53 1.32
N GLU A 220 -9.84 5.73 2.15
CA GLU A 220 -11.19 5.17 1.91
C GLU A 220 -11.74 5.61 0.55
N LYS A 221 -11.55 6.88 0.17
CA LYS A 221 -11.98 7.39 -1.13
C LYS A 221 -11.17 6.81 -2.28
N ILE A 222 -9.84 6.70 -2.12
CA ILE A 222 -8.95 6.08 -3.11
C ILE A 222 -9.39 4.63 -3.36
N LEU A 223 -9.58 3.84 -2.30
CA LEU A 223 -10.05 2.45 -2.40
C LEU A 223 -11.36 2.35 -3.17
N SER A 224 -12.33 3.20 -2.82
CA SER A 224 -13.63 3.23 -3.49
C SER A 224 -13.52 3.56 -4.99
N VAL A 225 -12.66 4.52 -5.36
CA VAL A 225 -12.47 4.90 -6.77
C VAL A 225 -11.72 3.79 -7.54
N ILE A 226 -10.71 3.17 -6.95
CA ILE A 226 -10.01 2.04 -7.58
C ILE A 226 -10.97 0.90 -7.85
N ASP A 227 -11.78 0.48 -6.87
CA ASP A 227 -12.73 -0.63 -7.03
C ASP A 227 -13.75 -0.38 -8.15
N VAL A 228 -14.20 0.87 -8.31
CA VAL A 228 -15.20 1.26 -9.33
C VAL A 228 -14.58 1.52 -10.70
N ARG A 229 -13.37 2.05 -10.76
CA ARG A 229 -12.79 2.60 -12.00
C ARG A 229 -11.69 1.75 -12.61
N LEU A 230 -10.99 0.94 -11.82
CA LEU A 230 -9.92 0.09 -12.33
C LEU A 230 -10.51 -1.22 -12.87
N PRO A 231 -10.39 -1.50 -14.19
CA PRO A 231 -10.92 -2.73 -14.77
C PRO A 231 -10.20 -3.97 -14.22
N LYS A 232 -10.97 -5.00 -13.90
CA LYS A 232 -10.44 -6.30 -13.40
C LYS A 232 -9.98 -7.24 -14.50
N GLU A 233 -10.18 -6.85 -15.77
CA GLU A 233 -9.77 -7.60 -16.94
C GLU A 233 -8.92 -6.74 -17.88
N LYS A 234 -8.07 -7.35 -18.68
CA LYS A 234 -7.30 -6.65 -19.72
C LYS A 234 -8.26 -6.07 -20.75
N THR A 235 -8.15 -4.77 -21.00
CA THR A 235 -8.92 -4.13 -22.07
C THR A 235 -8.34 -4.54 -23.43
N ALA A 236 -9.18 -5.03 -24.33
CA ALA A 236 -8.78 -5.25 -25.72
C ALA A 236 -8.39 -3.90 -26.36
N VAL A 237 -7.24 -3.87 -27.01
CA VAL A 237 -6.81 -2.68 -27.77
C VAL A 237 -7.85 -2.41 -28.85
N THR A 238 -8.57 -1.30 -28.74
CA THR A 238 -9.49 -0.86 -29.78
C THR A 238 -8.64 -0.31 -30.92
N THR A 239 -8.26 -1.17 -31.86
CA THR A 239 -7.64 -0.73 -33.11
C THR A 239 -8.70 0.04 -33.89
N ASN A 240 -8.76 1.35 -33.73
CA ASN A 240 -9.48 2.22 -34.64
C ASN A 240 -8.77 2.16 -36.00
N VAL A 241 -9.09 1.16 -36.79
CA VAL A 241 -8.78 1.18 -38.23
C VAL A 241 -9.65 2.30 -38.80
N ALA A 242 -9.06 3.48 -38.90
CA ALA A 242 -9.65 4.57 -39.69
C ALA A 242 -9.85 4.02 -41.09
N SER A 243 -11.08 3.67 -41.43
CA SER A 243 -11.47 3.35 -42.77
C SER A 243 -11.30 4.63 -43.61
N THR A 244 -10.19 4.71 -44.33
CA THR A 244 -9.97 5.74 -45.34
C THR A 244 -11.08 5.56 -46.39
N PRO A 245 -11.95 6.54 -46.63
CA PRO A 245 -12.92 6.44 -47.71
C PRO A 245 -12.16 6.41 -49.03
N ALA A 246 -12.33 5.32 -49.75
CA ALA A 246 -11.88 5.22 -51.13
C ALA A 246 -12.55 6.33 -51.96
N LYS A 247 -11.72 7.14 -52.61
CA LYS A 247 -12.13 8.11 -53.66
C LYS A 247 -12.24 7.41 -54.99
#